data_20f0a3298411e61d0aa95e2cf276ef6f
#
_entry.id   20f0a3298411e61d0aa95e2cf276ef6f
#
_cell.length_a   1.000
_cell.length_b   1.000
_cell.length_c   1.000
_cell.angle_alpha   90.00
_cell.angle_beta   90.00
_cell.angle_gamma   90.00
#
_symmetry.space_group_name_H-M   'P 1'
#
loop_
_entity.id
_entity.type
_entity.pdbx_description
1 polymer ?
#
loop_
_entity_poly.entity_id
_entity_poly.type
_entity_poly.pdbx_seq_one_letter_code
_entity_poly.pdbx_strand_id
1 'polypeptide(L)'
;MEHRILLVEDDRSLADAICAQMKLWALECTCAADFRAVMAEFARVQPHLVLMDVSLPYMSGYHWCAEIRKVSSVPVIFISSASDNMNIIMAMNMGDDDFVAKPFDTNVLIAKVQALLRRTYEFGAAAPVLEHAGAILNTGDNTLTYADEHIALTKNEYRILLTLMQNKGKIVSREKLMEALWQTDSFVDENTLTVNVGRLRKKLENAGLHDFITTKFGVGYAVGEK
;
A
#
# COMPACT_ATOMS: atom_id res chain seq x y z
N MET A 1 5.54 -20.12 8.49
CA MET A 1 6.78 -19.32 8.71
C MET A 1 6.52 -18.37 9.84
N GLU A 2 7.49 -18.18 10.72
CA GLU A 2 7.39 -17.17 11.78
C GLU A 2 7.77 -15.82 11.19
N HIS A 3 6.85 -14.87 11.14
CA HIS A 3 7.09 -13.55 10.56
C HIS A 3 7.78 -12.65 11.57
N ARG A 4 8.90 -12.04 11.18
CA ARG A 4 9.65 -11.07 11.97
C ARG A 4 9.18 -9.65 11.67
N ILE A 5 8.85 -8.91 12.72
CA ILE A 5 8.41 -7.51 12.65
C ILE A 5 9.49 -6.64 13.31
N LEU A 6 9.94 -5.60 12.63
CA LEU A 6 10.74 -4.54 13.26
C LEU A 6 9.81 -3.40 13.65
N LEU A 7 9.74 -3.09 14.94
CA LEU A 7 8.99 -1.95 15.48
C LEU A 7 9.96 -0.81 15.80
N VAL A 8 9.75 0.33 15.17
CA VAL A 8 10.51 1.57 15.39
C VAL A 8 9.55 2.58 16.00
N GLU A 9 9.52 2.62 17.34
CA GLU A 9 8.61 3.42 18.17
C GLU A 9 9.37 3.84 19.43
N ASP A 10 9.39 5.13 19.75
CA ASP A 10 10.15 5.66 20.89
C ASP A 10 9.35 5.68 22.21
N ASP A 11 8.01 5.64 22.12
CA ASP A 11 7.18 5.39 23.30
C ASP A 11 7.29 3.91 23.73
N ARG A 12 8.08 3.67 24.78
CA ARG A 12 8.31 2.31 25.28
C ARG A 12 7.04 1.62 25.75
N SER A 13 6.12 2.36 26.37
CA SER A 13 4.85 1.78 26.84
C SER A 13 4.00 1.28 25.69
N LEU A 14 3.93 2.06 24.61
CA LEU A 14 3.24 1.67 23.38
C LEU A 14 3.96 0.52 22.69
N ALA A 15 5.29 0.58 22.57
CA ALA A 15 6.09 -0.47 21.96
C ALA A 15 5.92 -1.82 22.69
N ASP A 16 5.98 -1.83 24.03
CA ASP A 16 5.78 -3.03 24.83
C ASP A 16 4.36 -3.61 24.65
N ALA A 17 3.34 -2.75 24.61
CA ALA A 17 1.96 -3.17 24.39
C ALA A 17 1.77 -3.80 23.01
N ILE A 18 2.33 -3.18 21.96
CA ILE A 18 2.29 -3.71 20.59
C ILE A 18 3.00 -5.06 20.53
N CYS A 19 4.24 -5.17 21.05
CA CYS A 19 5.01 -6.41 21.02
C CYS A 19 4.32 -7.54 21.82
N ALA A 20 3.75 -7.22 22.98
CA ALA A 20 3.00 -8.19 23.78
C ALA A 20 1.80 -8.74 22.99
N GLN A 21 1.06 -7.86 22.34
CA GLN A 21 -0.08 -8.27 21.52
C GLN A 21 0.34 -9.09 20.30
N MET A 22 1.41 -8.71 19.59
CA MET A 22 1.93 -9.47 18.44
C MET A 22 2.33 -10.88 18.80
N LYS A 23 2.94 -11.07 19.97
CA LYS A 23 3.32 -12.38 20.47
C LYS A 23 2.12 -13.34 20.62
N LEU A 24 0.94 -12.84 20.97
CA LEU A 24 -0.30 -13.65 21.05
C LEU A 24 -0.73 -14.20 19.68
N TRP A 25 -0.28 -13.56 18.60
CA TRP A 25 -0.57 -13.94 17.22
C TRP A 25 0.61 -14.62 16.52
N ALA A 26 1.58 -15.14 17.30
CA ALA A 26 2.78 -15.80 16.79
C ALA A 26 3.60 -14.94 15.80
N LEU A 27 3.62 -13.62 16.01
CA LEU A 27 4.45 -12.66 15.30
C LEU A 27 5.65 -12.30 16.16
N GLU A 28 6.86 -12.51 15.66
CA GLU A 28 8.09 -12.14 16.33
C GLU A 28 8.34 -10.63 16.19
N CYS A 29 8.12 -9.86 17.25
CA CYS A 29 8.31 -8.41 17.26
C CYS A 29 9.61 -8.03 17.95
N THR A 30 10.46 -7.29 17.25
CA THR A 30 11.71 -6.72 17.78
C THR A 30 11.60 -5.20 17.75
N CYS A 31 11.75 -4.55 18.92
CA CYS A 31 11.81 -3.09 19.00
C CYS A 31 13.22 -2.61 18.64
N ALA A 32 13.31 -1.54 17.85
CA ALA A 32 14.58 -0.85 17.60
C ALA A 32 15.10 -0.22 18.89
N ALA A 33 16.36 -0.44 19.19
CA ALA A 33 16.99 0.10 20.39
C ALA A 33 17.70 1.44 20.17
N ASP A 34 18.22 1.66 18.96
CA ASP A 34 18.93 2.89 18.58
C ASP A 34 18.28 3.57 17.37
N PHE A 35 17.59 4.68 17.64
CA PHE A 35 16.92 5.50 16.60
C PHE A 35 17.89 6.32 15.74
N ARG A 36 19.21 6.27 16.00
CA ARG A 36 20.26 6.84 15.13
C ARG A 36 20.76 5.84 14.11
N ALA A 37 20.51 4.55 14.33
CA ALA A 37 21.05 3.45 13.52
C ALA A 37 19.97 2.43 13.11
N VAL A 38 18.76 2.90 12.74
CA VAL A 38 17.63 2.04 12.37
C VAL A 38 17.98 1.10 11.22
N MET A 39 18.84 1.51 10.27
CA MET A 39 19.31 0.62 9.20
C MET A 39 20.17 -0.54 9.69
N ALA A 40 20.94 -0.38 10.76
CA ALA A 40 21.69 -1.48 11.37
C ALA A 40 20.74 -2.48 12.06
N GLU A 41 19.71 -1.99 12.74
CA GLU A 41 18.66 -2.84 13.31
C GLU A 41 17.88 -3.58 12.21
N PHE A 42 17.53 -2.89 11.14
CA PHE A 42 16.87 -3.47 9.96
C PHE A 42 17.70 -4.63 9.36
N ALA A 43 19.00 -4.40 9.15
CA ALA A 43 19.90 -5.42 8.61
C ALA A 43 20.07 -6.61 9.57
N ARG A 44 20.08 -6.38 10.88
CA ARG A 44 20.21 -7.42 11.90
C ARG A 44 18.94 -8.28 12.01
N VAL A 45 17.78 -7.64 12.04
CA VAL A 45 16.48 -8.32 12.23
C VAL A 45 16.02 -9.01 10.95
N GLN A 46 16.35 -8.45 9.78
CA GLN A 46 15.83 -8.89 8.47
C GLN A 46 14.30 -9.08 8.51
N PRO A 47 13.55 -8.01 8.80
CA PRO A 47 12.13 -8.12 9.06
C PRO A 47 11.33 -8.46 7.79
N HIS A 48 10.18 -9.09 7.98
CA HIS A 48 9.17 -9.30 6.94
C HIS A 48 8.18 -8.12 6.87
N LEU A 49 8.14 -7.27 7.90
CA LEU A 49 7.34 -6.04 7.94
C LEU A 49 7.98 -5.07 8.94
N VAL A 50 7.91 -3.78 8.62
CA VAL A 50 8.35 -2.71 9.53
C VAL A 50 7.13 -1.92 10.01
N LEU A 51 7.01 -1.73 11.31
CA LEU A 51 6.13 -0.73 11.93
C LEU A 51 6.98 0.48 12.25
N MET A 52 6.60 1.65 11.75
CA MET A 52 7.43 2.84 11.78
C MET A 52 6.64 4.02 12.35
N ASP A 53 7.01 4.50 13.53
CA ASP A 53 6.50 5.80 13.97
C ASP A 53 7.05 6.90 13.06
N VAL A 54 6.19 7.85 12.73
CA VAL A 54 6.58 9.04 11.96
C VAL A 54 7.40 10.00 12.82
N SER A 55 7.03 10.16 14.11
CA SER A 55 7.59 11.17 15.01
C SER A 55 8.70 10.61 15.88
N LEU A 56 9.77 10.14 15.24
CA LEU A 56 10.92 9.58 15.95
C LEU A 56 11.94 10.66 16.37
N PRO A 57 12.73 10.42 17.43
CA PRO A 57 13.86 11.26 17.77
C PRO A 57 14.94 11.20 16.67
N TYR A 58 15.64 12.32 16.45
CA TYR A 58 16.73 12.54 15.50
C TYR A 58 16.28 12.61 14.04
N MET A 59 15.70 11.58 13.47
CA MET A 59 15.22 11.51 12.08
C MET A 59 13.79 10.99 12.04
N SER A 60 12.96 11.55 11.17
CA SER A 60 11.56 11.10 11.02
C SER A 60 11.48 9.67 10.47
N GLY A 61 10.37 8.99 10.74
CA GLY A 61 10.11 7.68 10.15
C GLY A 61 10.12 7.68 8.62
N TYR A 62 9.75 8.80 7.99
CA TYR A 62 9.84 8.95 6.52
C TYR A 62 11.28 8.88 6.01
N HIS A 63 12.23 9.49 6.74
CA HIS A 63 13.65 9.36 6.40
C HIS A 63 14.07 7.90 6.41
N TRP A 64 13.75 7.17 7.45
CA TRP A 64 14.12 5.76 7.56
C TRP A 64 13.41 4.88 6.52
N CYS A 65 12.16 5.15 6.22
CA CYS A 65 11.46 4.47 5.13
C CYS A 65 12.17 4.69 3.80
N ALA A 66 12.57 5.92 3.48
CA ALA A 66 13.32 6.23 2.25
C ALA A 66 14.66 5.48 2.19
N GLU A 67 15.39 5.37 3.31
CA GLU A 67 16.63 4.57 3.37
C GLU A 67 16.37 3.07 3.18
N ILE A 68 15.32 2.52 3.81
CA ILE A 68 14.92 1.12 3.62
C ILE A 68 14.56 0.87 2.14
N ARG A 69 13.83 1.77 1.49
CA ARG A 69 13.41 1.61 0.08
C ARG A 69 14.57 1.60 -0.91
N LYS A 70 15.75 2.12 -0.55
CA LYS A 70 16.96 1.99 -1.39
C LYS A 70 17.50 0.56 -1.47
N VAL A 71 17.17 -0.28 -0.47
CA VAL A 71 17.75 -1.62 -0.32
C VAL A 71 16.71 -2.73 -0.23
N SER A 72 15.44 -2.41 0.00
CA SER A 72 14.39 -3.42 0.24
C SER A 72 12.99 -2.92 -0.14
N SER A 73 12.16 -3.84 -0.60
CA SER A 73 10.72 -3.66 -0.81
C SER A 73 9.86 -4.20 0.34
N VAL A 74 10.46 -4.43 1.52
CA VAL A 74 9.73 -4.91 2.70
C VAL A 74 8.56 -3.99 3.02
N PRO A 75 7.36 -4.52 3.33
CA PRO A 75 6.21 -3.70 3.65
C PRO A 75 6.44 -2.86 4.91
N VAL A 76 5.98 -1.61 4.86
CA VAL A 76 6.07 -0.64 5.97
C VAL A 76 4.67 -0.14 6.31
N ILE A 77 4.29 -0.23 7.59
CA ILE A 77 3.09 0.42 8.13
C ILE A 77 3.55 1.60 8.97
N PHE A 78 3.10 2.80 8.62
CA PHE A 78 3.34 3.96 9.47
C PHE A 78 2.35 4.03 10.63
N ILE A 79 2.86 4.43 11.78
CA ILE A 79 2.09 4.76 12.98
C ILE A 79 2.29 6.27 13.21
N SER A 80 1.22 7.05 13.33
CA SER A 80 1.34 8.51 13.46
C SER A 80 0.19 9.12 14.25
N SER A 81 0.43 10.28 14.87
CA SER A 81 -0.64 11.08 15.46
C SER A 81 -1.55 11.70 14.40
N ALA A 82 -2.85 11.74 14.66
CA ALA A 82 -3.89 12.23 13.73
C ALA A 82 -3.75 13.71 13.30
N SER A 83 -2.87 14.49 13.95
CA SER A 83 -2.61 15.90 13.62
C SER A 83 -1.76 16.11 12.36
N ASP A 84 -1.19 15.04 11.80
CA ASP A 84 -0.23 15.11 10.70
C ASP A 84 -0.88 14.87 9.32
N ASN A 85 -2.04 15.49 9.03
CA ASN A 85 -2.72 15.34 7.74
C ASN A 85 -1.83 15.65 6.52
N MET A 86 -0.82 16.50 6.67
CA MET A 86 0.14 16.77 5.59
C MET A 86 1.16 15.63 5.43
N ASN A 87 1.39 14.88 6.48
CA ASN A 87 2.32 13.75 6.49
C ASN A 87 1.69 12.48 5.87
N ILE A 88 0.37 12.31 5.92
CA ILE A 88 -0.35 11.22 5.26
C ILE A 88 -0.15 11.29 3.74
N ILE A 89 -0.19 12.51 3.17
CA ILE A 89 0.03 12.71 1.72
C ILE A 89 1.48 12.43 1.34
N MET A 90 2.45 12.75 2.19
CA MET A 90 3.86 12.42 1.96
C MET A 90 4.13 10.92 2.09
N ALA A 91 3.56 10.25 3.09
CA ALA A 91 3.64 8.81 3.27
C ALA A 91 3.15 8.07 2.04
N MET A 92 1.98 8.45 1.52
CA MET A 92 1.38 7.87 0.30
C MET A 92 2.22 8.03 -0.97
N ASN A 93 3.05 9.07 -1.04
CA ASN A 93 3.95 9.29 -2.18
C ASN A 93 5.29 8.53 -2.08
N MET A 94 5.64 8.03 -0.90
CA MET A 94 6.94 7.38 -0.64
C MET A 94 6.90 5.84 -0.74
N GLY A 95 5.73 5.25 -1.08
CA GLY A 95 5.62 3.80 -1.30
C GLY A 95 5.44 2.99 0.00
N ASP A 96 4.82 3.60 1.04
CA ASP A 96 4.33 2.86 2.19
C ASP A 96 3.12 1.99 1.82
N ASP A 97 2.98 0.89 2.52
CA ASP A 97 1.96 -0.10 2.20
C ASP A 97 0.68 0.12 3.00
N ASP A 98 0.75 0.76 4.17
CA ASP A 98 -0.41 1.09 5.01
C ASP A 98 -0.07 2.12 6.11
N PHE A 99 -1.10 2.60 6.81
CA PHE A 99 -1.03 3.63 7.84
C PHE A 99 -2.01 3.35 8.99
N VAL A 100 -1.62 3.73 10.22
CA VAL A 100 -2.46 3.65 11.41
C VAL A 100 -2.34 4.94 12.22
N ALA A 101 -3.46 5.63 12.43
CA ALA A 101 -3.51 6.87 13.21
C ALA A 101 -3.60 6.58 14.72
N LYS A 102 -2.76 7.24 15.52
CA LYS A 102 -2.86 7.25 17.00
C LYS A 102 -4.01 8.21 17.44
N PRO A 103 -4.86 7.83 18.41
CA PRO A 103 -4.89 6.55 19.13
C PRO A 103 -5.56 5.45 18.29
N PHE A 104 -5.10 4.20 18.40
CA PHE A 104 -5.64 3.06 17.70
C PHE A 104 -5.89 1.87 18.63
N ASP A 105 -6.79 0.99 18.23
CA ASP A 105 -6.93 -0.33 18.83
C ASP A 105 -5.82 -1.26 18.31
N THR A 106 -5.09 -1.90 19.20
CA THR A 106 -4.00 -2.84 18.85
C THR A 106 -4.50 -4.00 18.00
N ASN A 107 -5.76 -4.44 18.14
CA ASN A 107 -6.33 -5.48 17.30
C ASN A 107 -6.48 -5.01 15.84
N VAL A 108 -6.79 -3.73 15.62
CA VAL A 108 -6.84 -3.14 14.27
C VAL A 108 -5.44 -3.13 13.64
N LEU A 109 -4.41 -2.76 14.41
CA LEU A 109 -3.02 -2.81 13.95
C LEU A 109 -2.62 -4.25 13.57
N ILE A 110 -2.90 -5.23 14.44
CA ILE A 110 -2.60 -6.64 14.17
C ILE A 110 -3.31 -7.14 12.90
N ALA A 111 -4.60 -6.82 12.73
CA ALA A 111 -5.36 -7.20 11.54
C ALA A 111 -4.72 -6.64 10.25
N LYS A 112 -4.24 -5.39 10.28
CA LYS A 112 -3.52 -4.78 9.16
C LYS A 112 -2.17 -5.47 8.89
N VAL A 113 -1.38 -5.74 9.94
CA VAL A 113 -0.11 -6.47 9.84
C VAL A 113 -0.32 -7.84 9.19
N GLN A 114 -1.29 -8.62 9.68
CA GLN A 114 -1.59 -9.95 9.13
C GLN A 114 -2.07 -9.87 7.68
N ALA A 115 -2.94 -8.92 7.36
CA ALA A 115 -3.44 -8.74 5.99
C ALA A 115 -2.30 -8.39 5.03
N LEU A 116 -1.36 -7.53 5.46
CA LEU A 116 -0.23 -7.12 4.65
C LEU A 116 0.80 -8.25 4.48
N LEU A 117 1.14 -8.97 5.55
CA LEU A 117 2.03 -10.14 5.49
C LEU A 117 1.46 -11.22 4.57
N ARG A 118 0.18 -11.54 4.71
CA ARG A 118 -0.50 -12.50 3.85
C ARG A 118 -0.44 -12.06 2.39
N ARG A 119 -0.74 -10.79 2.10
CA ARG A 119 -0.68 -10.24 0.74
C ARG A 119 0.72 -10.34 0.16
N THR A 120 1.76 -10.05 0.95
CA THR A 120 3.14 -9.98 0.49
C THR A 120 3.79 -11.37 0.36
N TYR A 121 3.52 -12.29 1.30
CA TYR A 121 4.30 -13.53 1.41
C TYR A 121 3.49 -14.81 1.17
N GLU A 122 2.19 -14.83 1.46
CA GLU A 122 1.38 -16.03 1.28
C GLU A 122 0.73 -16.09 -0.10
N PHE A 123 0.35 -14.95 -0.66
CA PHE A 123 -0.20 -14.88 -2.01
C PHE A 123 0.88 -14.76 -3.11
N GLY A 124 2.15 -14.61 -2.75
CA GLY A 124 3.29 -14.54 -3.69
C GLY A 124 3.52 -15.82 -4.51
N ALA A 125 2.87 -16.95 -4.18
CA ALA A 125 2.92 -18.18 -4.98
C ALA A 125 1.69 -18.39 -5.89
N ALA A 126 0.61 -17.62 -5.71
CA ALA A 126 -0.60 -17.67 -6.52
C ALA A 126 -1.46 -16.40 -6.34
N ALA A 127 -0.86 -15.22 -6.36
CA ALA A 127 -1.66 -14.00 -6.41
C ALA A 127 -2.55 -14.05 -7.65
N PRO A 128 -3.88 -13.82 -7.52
CA PRO A 128 -4.75 -13.82 -8.68
C PRO A 128 -4.23 -12.82 -9.69
N VAL A 129 -3.94 -13.30 -10.89
CA VAL A 129 -3.60 -12.44 -12.02
C VAL A 129 -4.89 -12.10 -12.73
N LEU A 130 -5.12 -10.83 -12.97
CA LEU A 130 -6.22 -10.39 -13.82
C LEU A 130 -5.64 -10.09 -15.20
N GLU A 131 -6.22 -10.71 -16.23
CA GLU A 131 -5.78 -10.51 -17.63
C GLU A 131 -6.90 -9.86 -18.43
N HIS A 132 -6.53 -8.86 -19.24
CA HIS A 132 -7.38 -8.32 -20.30
C HIS A 132 -6.54 -7.71 -21.41
N ALA A 133 -6.87 -8.05 -22.66
CA ALA A 133 -6.21 -7.53 -23.86
C ALA A 133 -4.68 -7.65 -23.84
N GLY A 134 -4.13 -8.70 -23.24
CA GLY A 134 -2.70 -8.92 -23.06
C GLY A 134 -2.07 -8.18 -21.87
N ALA A 135 -2.81 -7.31 -21.20
CA ALA A 135 -2.36 -6.68 -19.97
C ALA A 135 -2.60 -7.59 -18.77
N ILE A 136 -1.56 -7.82 -17.98
CA ILE A 136 -1.56 -8.70 -16.82
C ILE A 136 -1.36 -7.86 -15.56
N LEU A 137 -2.40 -7.77 -14.73
CA LEU A 137 -2.34 -7.13 -13.41
C LEU A 137 -2.11 -8.19 -12.35
N ASN A 138 -0.93 -8.17 -11.74
CA ASN A 138 -0.59 -9.03 -10.60
C ASN A 138 -1.10 -8.36 -9.31
N THR A 139 -2.00 -9.03 -8.60
CA THR A 139 -2.59 -8.48 -7.38
C THR A 139 -1.74 -8.70 -6.13
N GLY A 140 -0.67 -9.51 -6.23
CA GLY A 140 0.26 -9.79 -5.13
C GLY A 140 1.29 -8.69 -4.94
N ASP A 141 1.83 -8.18 -6.05
CA ASP A 141 2.89 -7.15 -6.05
C ASP A 141 2.44 -5.80 -6.61
N ASN A 142 1.15 -5.67 -6.99
CA ASN A 142 0.55 -4.47 -7.55
C ASN A 142 1.20 -4.02 -8.88
N THR A 143 1.76 -4.94 -9.65
CA THR A 143 2.40 -4.63 -10.94
C THR A 143 1.45 -4.85 -12.11
N LEU A 144 1.59 -4.03 -13.13
CA LEU A 144 0.96 -4.22 -14.43
C LEU A 144 2.04 -4.53 -15.45
N THR A 145 1.87 -5.61 -16.20
CA THR A 145 2.77 -6.00 -17.29
C THR A 145 1.99 -6.03 -18.60
N TYR A 146 2.57 -5.47 -19.65
CA TYR A 146 2.05 -5.53 -21.01
C TYR A 146 3.20 -5.59 -22.01
N ALA A 147 3.15 -6.50 -22.99
CA ALA A 147 4.21 -6.70 -23.99
C ALA A 147 5.63 -6.81 -23.39
N ASP A 148 5.76 -7.59 -22.30
CA ASP A 148 6.98 -7.79 -21.50
C ASP A 148 7.53 -6.53 -20.81
N GLU A 149 6.81 -5.41 -20.83
CA GLU A 149 7.17 -4.21 -20.11
C GLU A 149 6.38 -4.07 -18.79
N HIS A 150 7.08 -3.62 -17.73
CA HIS A 150 6.44 -3.28 -16.46
C HIS A 150 5.98 -1.83 -16.46
N ILE A 151 4.69 -1.62 -16.20
CA ILE A 151 4.06 -0.30 -16.11
C ILE A 151 3.90 0.03 -14.62
N ALA A 152 4.67 1.01 -14.14
CA ALA A 152 4.58 1.46 -12.75
C ALA A 152 3.26 2.21 -12.52
N LEU A 153 2.47 1.73 -11.56
CA LEU A 153 1.22 2.33 -11.12
C LEU A 153 1.37 2.98 -9.75
N THR A 154 0.75 4.14 -9.57
CA THR A 154 0.51 4.65 -8.22
C THR A 154 -0.57 3.81 -7.54
N LYS A 155 -0.68 3.91 -6.21
CA LYS A 155 -1.68 3.19 -5.41
C LYS A 155 -3.13 3.42 -5.92
N ASN A 156 -3.45 4.67 -6.25
CA ASN A 156 -4.79 5.02 -6.75
C ASN A 156 -5.02 4.50 -8.18
N GLU A 157 -4.02 4.60 -9.05
CA GLU A 157 -4.09 4.03 -10.40
C GLU A 157 -4.26 2.51 -10.37
N TYR A 158 -3.50 1.82 -9.50
CA TYR A 158 -3.65 0.39 -9.29
C TYR A 158 -5.06 0.00 -8.82
N ARG A 159 -5.62 0.70 -7.83
CA ARG A 159 -6.95 0.42 -7.29
C ARG A 159 -8.07 0.65 -8.30
N ILE A 160 -7.98 1.74 -9.07
CA ILE A 160 -8.92 2.00 -10.16
C ILE A 160 -8.85 0.84 -11.16
N LEU A 161 -7.64 0.48 -11.60
CA LEU A 161 -7.44 -0.58 -12.58
C LEU A 161 -7.91 -1.94 -12.06
N LEU A 162 -7.57 -2.28 -10.81
CA LEU A 162 -8.02 -3.51 -10.15
C LEU A 162 -9.55 -3.60 -10.13
N THR A 163 -10.22 -2.53 -9.69
CA THR A 163 -11.68 -2.50 -9.60
C THR A 163 -12.33 -2.65 -10.98
N LEU A 164 -11.78 -2.02 -12.00
CA LEU A 164 -12.26 -2.13 -13.37
C LEU A 164 -12.04 -3.54 -13.94
N MET A 165 -10.85 -4.12 -13.76
CA MET A 165 -10.53 -5.46 -14.28
C MET A 165 -11.32 -6.56 -13.56
N GLN A 166 -11.58 -6.43 -12.25
CA GLN A 166 -12.48 -7.33 -11.51
C GLN A 166 -13.94 -7.29 -12.00
N ASN A 167 -14.34 -6.17 -12.60
CA ASN A 167 -15.66 -5.98 -13.17
C ASN A 167 -15.63 -5.91 -14.70
N LYS A 168 -14.67 -6.59 -15.35
CA LYS A 168 -14.49 -6.66 -16.79
C LYS A 168 -15.83 -6.91 -17.53
N GLY A 169 -16.07 -6.14 -18.59
CA GLY A 169 -17.30 -6.21 -19.39
C GLY A 169 -18.51 -5.54 -18.74
N LYS A 170 -18.35 -4.86 -17.59
CA LYS A 170 -19.42 -4.11 -16.92
C LYS A 170 -18.98 -2.68 -16.67
N ILE A 171 -19.97 -1.78 -16.65
CA ILE A 171 -19.72 -0.39 -16.26
C ILE A 171 -19.60 -0.36 -14.72
N VAL A 172 -18.50 0.24 -14.23
CA VAL A 172 -18.30 0.53 -12.81
C VAL A 172 -18.66 1.98 -12.56
N SER A 173 -19.57 2.22 -11.65
CA SER A 173 -20.02 3.58 -11.35
C SER A 173 -18.89 4.41 -10.71
N ARG A 174 -19.02 5.75 -10.82
CA ARG A 174 -18.05 6.67 -10.21
C ARG A 174 -17.98 6.50 -8.70
N GLU A 175 -19.16 6.34 -8.05
CA GLU A 175 -19.29 6.12 -6.60
C GLU A 175 -18.53 4.87 -6.16
N LYS A 176 -18.68 3.74 -6.89
CA LYS A 176 -17.98 2.49 -6.58
C LYS A 176 -16.46 2.63 -6.71
N LEU A 177 -15.98 3.39 -7.70
CA LEU A 177 -14.56 3.67 -7.85
C LEU A 177 -14.05 4.60 -6.73
N MET A 178 -14.83 5.60 -6.34
CA MET A 178 -14.50 6.46 -5.20
C MET A 178 -14.47 5.68 -3.89
N GLU A 179 -15.43 4.78 -3.65
CA GLU A 179 -15.42 3.88 -2.49
C GLU A 179 -14.16 3.01 -2.44
N ALA A 180 -13.72 2.46 -3.57
CA ALA A 180 -12.49 1.70 -3.66
C ALA A 180 -11.25 2.54 -3.34
N LEU A 181 -11.28 3.84 -3.63
CA LEU A 181 -10.23 4.78 -3.26
C LEU A 181 -10.33 5.23 -1.80
N TRP A 182 -11.54 5.42 -1.25
CA TRP A 182 -11.77 5.85 0.14
C TRP A 182 -11.31 4.84 1.19
N GLN A 183 -11.21 3.57 0.85
CA GLN A 183 -10.61 2.58 1.77
C GLN A 183 -9.16 2.90 2.13
N THR A 184 -8.57 3.92 1.52
CA THR A 184 -7.18 4.38 1.76
C THR A 184 -7.03 5.89 1.90
N ASP A 185 -8.00 6.68 1.42
CA ASP A 185 -7.93 8.15 1.41
C ASP A 185 -9.24 8.74 1.92
N SER A 186 -9.19 9.52 2.98
CA SER A 186 -10.36 10.14 3.60
C SER A 186 -10.97 11.29 2.79
N PHE A 187 -10.41 11.67 1.64
CA PHE A 187 -10.89 12.76 0.78
C PHE A 187 -10.60 12.49 -0.70
N VAL A 188 -11.38 11.62 -1.34
CA VAL A 188 -11.40 11.49 -2.80
C VAL A 188 -12.69 12.13 -3.32
N ASP A 189 -12.57 13.25 -4.01
CA ASP A 189 -13.67 13.87 -4.74
C ASP A 189 -13.73 13.35 -6.20
N GLU A 190 -14.78 13.73 -6.92
CA GLU A 190 -14.95 13.35 -8.32
C GLU A 190 -13.85 13.88 -9.25
N ASN A 191 -13.24 15.01 -8.90
CA ASN A 191 -12.13 15.58 -9.67
C ASN A 191 -10.89 14.72 -9.52
N THR A 192 -10.60 14.27 -8.29
CA THR A 192 -9.50 13.36 -8.00
C THR A 192 -9.62 12.06 -8.76
N LEU A 193 -10.80 11.45 -8.81
CA LEU A 193 -11.07 10.26 -9.63
C LEU A 193 -10.80 10.53 -11.11
N THR A 194 -11.33 11.62 -11.65
CA THR A 194 -11.18 11.97 -13.07
C THR A 194 -9.72 12.18 -13.45
N VAL A 195 -8.93 12.87 -12.60
CA VAL A 195 -7.50 13.10 -12.80
C VAL A 195 -6.72 11.77 -12.78
N ASN A 196 -6.99 10.89 -11.80
CA ASN A 196 -6.30 9.59 -11.71
C ASN A 196 -6.64 8.68 -12.91
N VAL A 197 -7.89 8.63 -13.35
CA VAL A 197 -8.28 7.89 -14.57
C VAL A 197 -7.57 8.46 -15.80
N GLY A 198 -7.48 9.78 -15.92
CA GLY A 198 -6.76 10.43 -17.04
C GLY A 198 -5.27 10.09 -17.06
N ARG A 199 -4.61 10.11 -15.88
CA ARG A 199 -3.18 9.72 -15.73
C ARG A 199 -2.98 8.24 -16.06
N LEU A 200 -3.85 7.38 -15.56
CA LEU A 200 -3.80 5.94 -15.82
C LEU A 200 -3.94 5.66 -17.32
N ARG A 201 -4.94 6.27 -18.00
CA ARG A 201 -5.08 6.14 -19.46
C ARG A 201 -3.83 6.51 -20.21
N LYS A 202 -3.25 7.69 -19.89
CA LYS A 202 -2.01 8.13 -20.54
C LYS A 202 -0.86 7.15 -20.37
N LYS A 203 -0.72 6.52 -19.19
CA LYS A 203 0.28 5.47 -18.96
C LYS A 203 0.01 4.22 -19.83
N LEU A 204 -1.24 3.77 -19.88
CA LEU A 204 -1.64 2.62 -20.68
C LEU A 204 -1.43 2.88 -22.17
N GLU A 205 -1.82 4.04 -22.67
CA GLU A 205 -1.62 4.45 -24.07
C GLU A 205 -0.13 4.52 -24.45
N ASN A 206 0.71 5.06 -23.57
CA ASN A 206 2.16 5.10 -23.75
C ASN A 206 2.80 3.71 -23.86
N ALA A 207 2.21 2.72 -23.18
CA ALA A 207 2.61 1.32 -23.28
C ALA A 207 1.96 0.57 -24.47
N GLY A 208 1.14 1.24 -25.28
CA GLY A 208 0.47 0.64 -26.44
C GLY A 208 -0.93 0.08 -26.16
N LEU A 209 -1.45 0.23 -24.95
CA LEU A 209 -2.81 -0.17 -24.58
C LEU A 209 -3.80 0.97 -24.86
N HIS A 210 -4.19 1.11 -26.13
CA HIS A 210 -5.14 2.13 -26.57
C HIS A 210 -6.57 1.74 -26.21
N ASP A 211 -7.39 2.73 -25.80
CA ASP A 211 -8.81 2.57 -25.46
C ASP A 211 -9.13 1.50 -24.40
N PHE A 212 -8.13 1.17 -23.57
CA PHE A 212 -8.25 0.13 -22.54
C PHE A 212 -9.32 0.45 -21.49
N ILE A 213 -9.44 1.73 -21.10
CA ILE A 213 -10.49 2.22 -20.20
C ILE A 213 -11.44 3.12 -20.98
N THR A 214 -12.69 2.73 -21.11
CA THR A 214 -13.76 3.52 -21.75
C THR A 214 -14.53 4.35 -20.73
N THR A 215 -15.04 5.52 -21.16
CA THR A 215 -15.94 6.36 -20.35
C THR A 215 -17.38 6.14 -20.80
N LYS A 216 -18.27 5.89 -19.85
CA LYS A 216 -19.72 5.95 -20.05
C LYS A 216 -20.21 7.24 -19.40
N PHE A 217 -20.46 8.24 -20.21
CA PHE A 217 -20.84 9.57 -19.74
C PHE A 217 -22.03 9.52 -18.78
N GLY A 218 -21.89 10.23 -17.64
CA GLY A 218 -22.91 10.28 -16.60
C GLY A 218 -23.06 8.99 -15.75
N VAL A 219 -22.30 7.91 -16.05
CA VAL A 219 -22.41 6.63 -15.34
C VAL A 219 -21.10 6.24 -14.69
N GLY A 220 -20.00 6.11 -15.47
CA GLY A 220 -18.73 5.64 -14.92
C GLY A 220 -17.72 5.23 -15.98
N TYR A 221 -16.95 4.20 -15.66
CA TYR A 221 -15.88 3.69 -16.50
C TYR A 221 -15.98 2.17 -16.67
N ALA A 222 -15.42 1.66 -17.76
CA ALA A 222 -15.42 0.22 -18.04
C ALA A 222 -14.11 -0.22 -18.69
N VAL A 223 -13.79 -1.51 -18.55
CA VAL A 223 -12.73 -2.23 -19.25
C VAL A 223 -13.35 -3.44 -19.93
N GLY A 224 -13.01 -3.66 -21.21
CA GLY A 224 -13.48 -4.83 -21.98
C GLY A 224 -14.94 -4.80 -22.39
N GLU A 225 -15.58 -3.65 -22.41
CA GLU A 225 -16.88 -3.44 -23.04
C GLU A 225 -16.68 -3.12 -24.54
N LYS A 226 -17.29 -3.91 -25.40
CA LYS A 226 -17.37 -3.64 -26.86
C LYS A 226 -18.60 -2.81 -27.16
#